data_9fee72723b64d496b0a68231a941c281
#
_entry.id   9fee72723b64d496b0a68231a941c281
#
_cell.length_a   1.000
_cell.length_b   1.000
_cell.length_c   1.000
_cell.angle_alpha   90.00
_cell.angle_beta   90.00
_cell.angle_gamma   90.00
#
_symmetry.space_group_name_H-M   'P 1'
#
loop_
_entity.id
_entity.type
_entity.pdbx_description
1 polymer ?
#
loop_
_entity_poly.entity_id
_entity_poly.type
_entity_poly.pdbx_seq_one_letter_code
_entity_poly.pdbx_strand_id
1 'polypeptide(L)'
;MRLRYWQERCVSAAISRFNQGQKHFMVLATPGSGKTVMAASVAKQLFEESKIDYVVCFAPSVAVVKSMQSTFSNLLAKPMHGQLGAIGGVYTYQYLASSKTADWSFLTTNRVLVVFDEIHHCGGGEPELANAWGREVLRSLGSQAKYILSMTGTPWRSDLAPITLANYIDPDKTIHCDYVYGIADAIKDGVCRLPEVVLIDNDKLQVNEETYGSLKSAFEHSELRYSELLADEQALRYLLTKAVHQLQAARHEQPDAAGLVVASSVHEARRIKHILQSELNQSTVMVTYREPSSQAVIENFRTSDTQWIVSVSMVSEGTDIPRLRVCAHLSLVRTELFFRQVLGRVLRLMPGIANNKAWLISFAEKSLLEFAQRLQQDIPEEIIRFEKIESPENSEPFMKGESDFNVGQHPKIHPLGESWHCYSESTQDTVANSALLFSLKGSYRQQVFSIF
;
A
#
# COMPACT_ATOMS: atom_id res chain seq x y z
N MET A 1 -12.14 -24.38 6.21
CA MET A 1 -12.28 -22.90 6.12
C MET A 1 -13.26 -22.60 5.01
N ARG A 2 -14.29 -21.77 5.27
CA ARG A 2 -15.26 -21.38 4.23
C ARG A 2 -14.69 -20.18 3.48
N LEU A 3 -14.69 -20.23 2.15
CA LEU A 3 -14.29 -19.13 1.30
C LEU A 3 -15.33 -18.00 1.35
N ARG A 4 -14.89 -16.79 1.09
CA ARG A 4 -15.75 -15.66 0.81
C ARG A 4 -16.30 -15.77 -0.60
N TYR A 5 -17.45 -15.20 -0.88
CA TYR A 5 -18.11 -15.28 -2.18
C TYR A 5 -17.21 -14.88 -3.37
N TRP A 6 -16.48 -13.75 -3.23
CA TRP A 6 -15.55 -13.33 -4.26
C TRP A 6 -14.40 -14.32 -4.49
N GLN A 7 -13.91 -14.98 -3.42
CA GLN A 7 -12.85 -15.98 -3.51
C GLN A 7 -13.33 -17.22 -4.28
N GLU A 8 -14.53 -17.70 -3.99
CA GLU A 8 -15.16 -18.83 -4.71
C GLU A 8 -15.28 -18.52 -6.21
N ARG A 9 -15.77 -17.33 -6.55
CA ARG A 9 -15.91 -16.89 -7.94
C ARG A 9 -14.55 -16.75 -8.63
N CYS A 10 -13.57 -16.17 -7.96
CA CYS A 10 -12.22 -16.01 -8.50
C CYS A 10 -11.53 -17.36 -8.73
N VAL A 11 -11.64 -18.30 -7.78
CA VAL A 11 -11.14 -19.67 -7.94
C VAL A 11 -11.80 -20.34 -9.16
N SER A 12 -13.12 -20.30 -9.27
CA SER A 12 -13.85 -20.87 -10.41
C SER A 12 -13.43 -20.26 -11.74
N ALA A 13 -13.23 -18.93 -11.79
CA ALA A 13 -12.76 -18.24 -12.97
C ALA A 13 -11.32 -18.66 -13.36
N ALA A 14 -10.41 -18.76 -12.38
CA ALA A 14 -9.03 -19.17 -12.62
C ALA A 14 -8.97 -20.61 -13.17
N ILE A 15 -9.69 -21.52 -12.55
CA ILE A 15 -9.75 -22.93 -12.98
C ILE A 15 -10.36 -23.04 -14.39
N SER A 16 -11.45 -22.31 -14.67
CA SER A 16 -12.04 -22.27 -16.01
C SER A 16 -11.06 -21.82 -17.07
N ARG A 17 -10.32 -20.72 -16.80
CA ARG A 17 -9.31 -20.20 -17.74
C ARG A 17 -8.15 -21.17 -17.97
N PHE A 18 -7.65 -21.80 -16.91
CA PHE A 18 -6.62 -22.83 -17.03
C PHE A 18 -7.10 -24.06 -17.81
N ASN A 19 -8.37 -24.46 -17.66
CA ASN A 19 -8.99 -25.54 -18.43
C ASN A 19 -9.16 -25.22 -19.91
N GLN A 20 -9.30 -23.93 -20.26
CA GLN A 20 -9.34 -23.44 -21.64
C GLN A 20 -7.95 -23.34 -22.27
N GLY A 21 -6.89 -23.78 -21.59
CA GLY A 21 -5.51 -23.77 -22.08
C GLY A 21 -4.76 -22.47 -21.83
N GLN A 22 -5.35 -21.51 -21.12
CA GLN A 22 -4.64 -20.30 -20.72
C GLN A 22 -3.67 -20.62 -19.61
N LYS A 23 -2.46 -20.04 -19.71
CA LYS A 23 -1.39 -20.29 -18.77
C LYS A 23 -1.36 -19.28 -17.63
N HIS A 24 -1.80 -18.05 -17.91
CA HIS A 24 -1.76 -16.93 -16.97
C HIS A 24 -3.16 -16.56 -16.50
N PHE A 25 -3.24 -16.20 -15.21
CA PHE A 25 -4.43 -15.59 -14.61
C PHE A 25 -4.00 -14.47 -13.67
N MET A 26 -4.48 -13.26 -13.93
CA MET A 26 -4.13 -12.07 -13.15
C MET A 26 -5.30 -11.57 -12.33
N VAL A 27 -5.06 -11.39 -11.03
CA VAL A 27 -6.06 -10.95 -10.06
C VAL A 27 -5.68 -9.60 -9.47
N LEU A 28 -6.57 -8.64 -9.63
CA LEU A 28 -6.59 -7.43 -8.83
C LEU A 28 -7.53 -7.63 -7.64
N ALA A 29 -7.01 -7.57 -6.42
CA ALA A 29 -7.85 -7.61 -5.23
C ALA A 29 -7.30 -6.72 -4.13
N THR A 30 -8.20 -5.93 -3.53
CA THR A 30 -7.83 -4.94 -2.51
C THR A 30 -7.01 -5.55 -1.36
N PRO A 31 -6.09 -4.80 -0.74
CA PRO A 31 -5.35 -5.26 0.44
C PRO A 31 -6.30 -5.74 1.56
N GLY A 32 -5.95 -6.84 2.23
CA GLY A 32 -6.78 -7.40 3.31
C GLY A 32 -7.97 -8.26 2.85
N SER A 33 -8.25 -8.36 1.55
CA SER A 33 -9.37 -9.17 1.03
C SER A 33 -9.18 -10.68 1.18
N GLY A 34 -7.94 -11.17 1.42
CA GLY A 34 -7.64 -12.58 1.56
C GLY A 34 -7.15 -13.25 0.27
N LYS A 35 -6.38 -12.53 -0.55
CA LYS A 35 -5.73 -13.02 -1.78
C LYS A 35 -5.01 -14.35 -1.60
N THR A 36 -4.24 -14.48 -0.51
CA THR A 36 -3.44 -15.68 -0.22
C THR A 36 -4.32 -16.94 -0.03
N VAL A 37 -5.48 -16.78 0.62
CA VAL A 37 -6.45 -17.88 0.82
C VAL A 37 -7.05 -18.29 -0.52
N MET A 38 -7.40 -17.34 -1.37
CA MET A 38 -7.89 -17.58 -2.73
C MET A 38 -6.85 -18.36 -3.55
N ALA A 39 -5.58 -17.90 -3.56
CA ALA A 39 -4.50 -18.57 -4.29
C ALA A 39 -4.23 -19.99 -3.81
N ALA A 40 -4.23 -20.22 -2.50
CA ALA A 40 -4.09 -21.56 -1.93
C ALA A 40 -5.27 -22.47 -2.30
N SER A 41 -6.48 -21.89 -2.47
CA SER A 41 -7.65 -22.64 -2.92
C SER A 41 -7.59 -23.01 -4.39
N VAL A 42 -7.05 -22.13 -5.25
CA VAL A 42 -6.72 -22.45 -6.66
C VAL A 42 -5.74 -23.62 -6.71
N ALA A 43 -4.64 -23.54 -5.93
CA ALA A 43 -3.66 -24.62 -5.85
C ALA A 43 -4.29 -25.93 -5.40
N LYS A 44 -5.13 -25.89 -4.36
CA LYS A 44 -5.84 -27.06 -3.83
C LYS A 44 -6.68 -27.75 -4.91
N GLN A 45 -7.49 -26.98 -5.62
CA GLN A 45 -8.34 -27.53 -6.68
C GLN A 45 -7.52 -28.12 -7.83
N LEU A 46 -6.43 -27.47 -8.23
CA LEU A 46 -5.53 -28.00 -9.27
C LEU A 46 -4.84 -29.31 -8.84
N PHE A 47 -4.50 -29.47 -7.55
CA PHE A 47 -3.99 -30.74 -7.01
C PHE A 47 -5.07 -31.82 -7.01
N GLU A 48 -6.29 -31.51 -6.56
CA GLU A 48 -7.43 -32.45 -6.55
C GLU A 48 -7.79 -32.96 -7.97
N GLU A 49 -7.66 -32.07 -8.97
CA GLU A 49 -7.85 -32.40 -10.37
C GLU A 49 -6.59 -33.03 -11.04
N SER A 50 -5.55 -33.31 -10.25
CA SER A 50 -4.27 -33.87 -10.73
C SER A 50 -3.66 -33.07 -11.89
N LYS A 51 -3.81 -31.71 -11.90
CA LYS A 51 -3.29 -30.82 -12.94
C LYS A 51 -1.91 -30.25 -12.61
N ILE A 52 -1.53 -30.26 -11.34
CA ILE A 52 -0.20 -29.84 -10.87
C ILE A 52 0.40 -30.88 -9.93
N ASP A 53 1.74 -30.88 -9.90
CA ASP A 53 2.54 -31.73 -9.02
C ASP A 53 3.13 -30.91 -7.87
N TYR A 54 3.42 -29.62 -8.13
CA TYR A 54 4.03 -28.71 -7.17
C TYR A 54 3.46 -27.31 -7.29
N VAL A 55 3.65 -26.52 -6.20
CA VAL A 55 3.35 -25.09 -6.18
C VAL A 55 4.54 -24.29 -5.66
N VAL A 56 4.91 -23.21 -6.37
CA VAL A 56 5.98 -22.29 -5.98
C VAL A 56 5.40 -20.90 -5.86
N CYS A 57 5.67 -20.23 -4.74
CA CYS A 57 5.13 -18.89 -4.47
C CYS A 57 6.28 -17.89 -4.27
N PHE A 58 6.05 -16.67 -4.77
CA PHE A 58 6.96 -15.54 -4.56
C PHE A 58 6.23 -14.38 -3.90
N ALA A 59 6.90 -13.73 -2.95
CA ALA A 59 6.35 -12.65 -2.15
C ALA A 59 7.39 -11.54 -1.88
N PRO A 60 6.96 -10.30 -1.58
CA PRO A 60 7.88 -9.16 -1.47
C PRO A 60 8.74 -9.18 -0.21
N SER A 61 8.33 -9.84 0.87
CA SER A 61 9.05 -9.81 2.14
C SER A 61 9.02 -11.14 2.89
N VAL A 62 9.99 -11.35 3.79
CA VAL A 62 10.07 -12.55 4.65
C VAL A 62 8.82 -12.73 5.53
N ALA A 63 8.21 -11.62 5.97
CA ALA A 63 6.98 -11.68 6.77
C ALA A 63 5.82 -12.24 5.95
N VAL A 64 5.65 -11.79 4.70
CA VAL A 64 4.64 -12.32 3.77
C VAL A 64 4.91 -13.77 3.44
N VAL A 65 6.18 -14.15 3.20
CA VAL A 65 6.58 -15.54 2.96
C VAL A 65 6.10 -16.47 4.08
N LYS A 66 6.37 -16.13 5.35
CA LYS A 66 5.94 -16.92 6.51
C LYS A 66 4.41 -17.06 6.59
N SER A 67 3.69 -15.96 6.41
CA SER A 67 2.23 -15.95 6.42
C SER A 67 1.64 -16.79 5.27
N MET A 68 2.18 -16.63 4.07
CA MET A 68 1.77 -17.38 2.88
C MET A 68 2.06 -18.87 3.01
N GLN A 69 3.25 -19.22 3.50
CA GLN A 69 3.66 -20.59 3.78
C GLN A 69 2.69 -21.27 4.76
N SER A 70 2.35 -20.60 5.86
CA SER A 70 1.37 -21.11 6.84
C SER A 70 -0.01 -21.32 6.21
N THR A 71 -0.50 -20.34 5.44
CA THR A 71 -1.82 -20.42 4.80
C THR A 71 -1.89 -21.57 3.80
N PHE A 72 -0.89 -21.71 2.92
CA PHE A 72 -0.83 -22.80 1.95
C PHE A 72 -0.70 -24.17 2.63
N SER A 73 0.22 -24.28 3.61
CA SER A 73 0.40 -25.55 4.34
C SER A 73 -0.88 -26.00 5.03
N ASN A 74 -1.62 -25.08 5.65
CA ASN A 74 -2.87 -25.39 6.32
C ASN A 74 -3.99 -25.80 5.34
N LEU A 75 -4.14 -25.11 4.21
CA LEU A 75 -5.19 -25.39 3.23
C LEU A 75 -4.93 -26.67 2.41
N LEU A 76 -3.65 -26.92 2.09
CA LEU A 76 -3.24 -28.10 1.33
C LEU A 76 -3.01 -29.32 2.22
N ALA A 77 -2.99 -29.16 3.55
CA ALA A 77 -2.61 -30.17 4.52
C ALA A 77 -1.27 -30.86 4.21
N LYS A 78 -0.33 -30.11 3.64
CA LYS A 78 0.99 -30.58 3.22
C LYS A 78 2.04 -29.47 3.41
N PRO A 79 3.30 -29.82 3.64
CA PRO A 79 4.35 -28.80 3.90
C PRO A 79 4.72 -28.00 2.65
N MET A 80 4.99 -26.69 2.87
CA MET A 80 5.37 -25.71 1.84
C MET A 80 6.73 -25.07 2.12
N HIS A 81 7.67 -25.82 2.71
CA HIS A 81 9.00 -25.30 3.11
C HIS A 81 10.07 -25.40 2.01
N GLY A 82 9.74 -25.93 0.83
CA GLY A 82 10.68 -26.01 -0.30
C GLY A 82 11.81 -27.03 -0.16
N GLN A 83 11.74 -27.93 0.81
CA GLN A 83 12.72 -29.02 1.03
C GLN A 83 12.12 -30.38 0.67
N LEU A 84 12.94 -31.43 0.78
CA LEU A 84 12.52 -32.79 0.49
C LEU A 84 11.24 -33.16 1.26
N GLY A 85 10.25 -33.71 0.57
CA GLY A 85 8.94 -34.07 1.11
C GLY A 85 7.89 -32.96 1.10
N ALA A 86 8.24 -31.73 0.72
CA ALA A 86 7.28 -30.65 0.51
C ALA A 86 6.66 -30.70 -0.89
N ILE A 87 5.39 -30.25 -1.00
CA ILE A 87 4.72 -30.09 -2.30
C ILE A 87 4.98 -28.75 -2.95
N GLY A 88 5.87 -27.94 -2.35
CA GLY A 88 6.24 -26.63 -2.86
C GLY A 88 7.02 -25.78 -1.88
N GLY A 89 7.23 -24.53 -2.23
CA GLY A 89 7.94 -23.57 -1.40
C GLY A 89 7.45 -22.15 -1.61
N VAL A 90 7.70 -21.31 -0.60
CA VAL A 90 7.43 -19.87 -0.65
C VAL A 90 8.74 -19.12 -0.47
N TYR A 91 9.04 -18.21 -1.38
CA TYR A 91 10.31 -17.50 -1.47
C TYR A 91 10.09 -15.99 -1.60
N THR A 92 11.14 -15.21 -1.30
CA THR A 92 11.12 -13.77 -1.60
C THR A 92 11.55 -13.52 -3.04
N TYR A 93 11.18 -12.36 -3.60
CA TYR A 93 11.71 -11.90 -4.90
C TYR A 93 13.23 -11.72 -4.87
N GLN A 94 13.82 -11.33 -3.74
CA GLN A 94 15.27 -11.25 -3.58
C GLN A 94 15.94 -12.61 -3.74
N TYR A 95 15.34 -13.67 -3.18
CA TYR A 95 15.84 -15.02 -3.36
C TYR A 95 15.87 -15.42 -4.84
N LEU A 96 14.79 -15.11 -5.58
CA LEU A 96 14.71 -15.37 -7.02
C LEU A 96 15.84 -14.69 -7.79
N ALA A 97 16.15 -13.42 -7.49
CA ALA A 97 17.17 -12.66 -8.21
C ALA A 97 18.62 -12.97 -7.77
N SER A 98 18.83 -13.35 -6.51
CA SER A 98 20.15 -13.55 -5.93
C SER A 98 20.69 -14.98 -6.08
N SER A 99 19.81 -15.97 -6.24
CA SER A 99 20.23 -17.36 -6.29
C SER A 99 20.68 -17.75 -7.71
N LYS A 100 21.96 -17.49 -8.01
CA LYS A 100 22.62 -18.05 -9.21
C LYS A 100 22.61 -19.60 -9.24
N THR A 101 22.23 -20.24 -8.14
CA THR A 101 22.20 -21.69 -7.93
C THR A 101 20.79 -22.27 -7.82
N ALA A 102 19.72 -21.46 -7.83
CA ALA A 102 18.37 -22.00 -7.85
C ALA A 102 18.12 -22.65 -9.21
N ASP A 103 18.16 -23.96 -9.22
CA ASP A 103 17.83 -24.73 -10.41
C ASP A 103 16.31 -24.83 -10.54
N TRP A 104 15.74 -23.97 -11.42
CA TRP A 104 14.33 -24.02 -11.77
C TRP A 104 14.02 -25.02 -12.87
N SER A 105 14.98 -25.86 -13.29
CA SER A 105 14.79 -26.88 -14.34
C SER A 105 13.69 -27.89 -14.01
N PHE A 106 13.39 -28.11 -12.72
CA PHE A 106 12.28 -28.96 -12.30
C PHE A 106 10.91 -28.47 -12.80
N LEU A 107 10.78 -27.20 -13.16
CA LEU A 107 9.55 -26.64 -13.79
C LEU A 107 9.31 -27.21 -15.19
N THR A 108 10.35 -27.68 -15.88
CA THR A 108 10.22 -28.27 -17.23
C THR A 108 9.79 -29.72 -17.18
N THR A 109 10.09 -30.41 -16.08
CA THR A 109 9.80 -31.84 -15.90
C THR A 109 8.56 -32.11 -15.09
N ASN A 110 8.04 -31.10 -14.37
CA ASN A 110 6.88 -31.22 -13.51
C ASN A 110 5.82 -30.16 -13.86
N ARG A 111 4.58 -30.45 -13.52
CA ARG A 111 3.47 -29.50 -13.69
C ARG A 111 3.41 -28.61 -12.48
N VAL A 112 3.91 -27.38 -12.60
CA VAL A 112 4.04 -26.46 -11.47
C VAL A 112 3.10 -25.27 -11.64
N LEU A 113 2.35 -24.94 -10.58
CA LEU A 113 1.70 -23.65 -10.43
C LEU A 113 2.71 -22.67 -9.81
N VAL A 114 2.96 -21.55 -10.47
CA VAL A 114 3.73 -20.43 -9.92
C VAL A 114 2.76 -19.35 -9.49
N VAL A 115 2.90 -18.88 -8.25
CA VAL A 115 2.07 -17.83 -7.65
C VAL A 115 2.93 -16.61 -7.32
N PHE A 116 2.56 -15.45 -7.83
CA PHE A 116 3.20 -14.17 -7.54
C PHE A 116 2.28 -13.31 -6.68
N ASP A 117 2.69 -13.00 -5.45
CA ASP A 117 2.00 -12.03 -4.60
C ASP A 117 2.62 -10.66 -4.75
N GLU A 118 1.77 -9.64 -4.95
CA GLU A 118 2.16 -8.27 -5.29
C GLU A 118 3.13 -8.19 -6.50
N ILE A 119 2.72 -8.79 -7.62
CA ILE A 119 3.51 -8.89 -8.86
C ILE A 119 3.99 -7.53 -9.39
N HIS A 120 3.37 -6.41 -9.00
CA HIS A 120 3.81 -5.07 -9.38
C HIS A 120 5.24 -4.72 -8.93
N HIS A 121 5.84 -5.48 -8.02
CA HIS A 121 7.27 -5.38 -7.71
C HIS A 121 8.16 -5.84 -8.87
N CYS A 122 7.65 -6.69 -9.76
CA CYS A 122 8.36 -7.14 -10.95
C CYS A 122 8.03 -6.21 -12.12
N GLY A 123 8.97 -5.36 -12.52
CA GLY A 123 8.79 -4.38 -13.60
C GLY A 123 9.50 -4.77 -14.88
N GLY A 124 8.90 -4.43 -16.03
CA GLY A 124 9.43 -4.60 -17.37
C GLY A 124 8.65 -5.63 -18.20
N GLY A 125 8.34 -5.26 -19.44
CA GLY A 125 7.69 -6.15 -20.43
C GLY A 125 8.67 -7.08 -21.13
N GLU A 126 9.94 -6.66 -21.26
CA GLU A 126 11.03 -7.42 -21.91
C GLU A 126 12.22 -7.56 -20.96
N PRO A 127 13.02 -8.66 -21.07
CA PRO A 127 14.11 -8.94 -20.16
C PRO A 127 15.18 -7.84 -20.07
N GLU A 128 15.41 -7.12 -21.18
CA GLU A 128 16.41 -6.05 -21.29
C GLU A 128 16.00 -4.78 -20.53
N LEU A 129 14.70 -4.51 -20.47
CA LEU A 129 14.10 -3.32 -19.83
C LEU A 129 13.54 -3.64 -18.43
N ALA A 130 13.57 -4.90 -18.03
CA ALA A 130 13.01 -5.33 -16.77
C ALA A 130 13.96 -5.06 -15.58
N ASN A 131 13.39 -4.79 -14.41
CA ASN A 131 14.16 -4.80 -13.17
C ASN A 131 14.70 -6.22 -12.88
N ALA A 132 15.59 -6.38 -11.90
CA ALA A 132 16.24 -7.67 -11.61
C ALA A 132 15.23 -8.80 -11.39
N TRP A 133 14.12 -8.52 -10.70
CA TRP A 133 13.07 -9.50 -10.42
C TRP A 133 12.24 -9.84 -11.66
N GLY A 134 11.80 -8.83 -12.40
CA GLY A 134 11.04 -9.01 -13.64
C GLY A 134 11.81 -9.79 -14.69
N ARG A 135 13.10 -9.51 -14.81
CA ARG A 135 14.01 -10.22 -15.72
C ARG A 135 14.06 -11.71 -15.42
N GLU A 136 14.21 -12.05 -14.15
CA GLU A 136 14.28 -13.46 -13.74
C GLU A 136 12.93 -14.16 -13.92
N VAL A 137 11.82 -13.49 -13.63
CA VAL A 137 10.47 -14.00 -13.89
C VAL A 137 10.30 -14.33 -15.38
N LEU A 138 10.69 -13.42 -16.28
CA LEU A 138 10.55 -13.62 -17.73
C LEU A 138 11.44 -14.75 -18.25
N ARG A 139 12.70 -14.82 -17.80
CA ARG A 139 13.67 -15.79 -18.29
C ARG A 139 13.45 -17.19 -17.78
N SER A 140 13.19 -17.33 -16.47
CA SER A 140 13.24 -18.63 -15.79
C SER A 140 11.86 -19.22 -15.52
N LEU A 141 10.86 -18.41 -15.21
CA LEU A 141 9.57 -18.90 -14.73
C LEU A 141 8.46 -18.78 -15.77
N GLY A 142 8.39 -17.67 -16.48
CA GLY A 142 7.29 -17.33 -17.38
C GLY A 142 7.04 -18.37 -18.49
N SER A 143 8.10 -18.94 -19.08
CA SER A 143 8.00 -19.95 -20.12
C SER A 143 7.81 -21.37 -19.60
N GLN A 144 8.36 -21.69 -18.44
CA GLN A 144 8.48 -23.08 -17.93
C GLN A 144 7.32 -23.52 -17.05
N ALA A 145 6.73 -22.63 -16.26
CA ALA A 145 5.61 -22.97 -15.38
C ALA A 145 4.41 -23.53 -16.17
N LYS A 146 3.68 -24.47 -15.61
CA LYS A 146 2.44 -25.00 -16.19
C LYS A 146 1.32 -23.98 -16.13
N TYR A 147 1.15 -23.35 -14.95
CA TYR A 147 0.19 -22.28 -14.69
C TYR A 147 0.85 -21.17 -13.89
N ILE A 148 0.40 -19.94 -14.09
CA ILE A 148 0.86 -18.74 -13.38
C ILE A 148 -0.36 -18.00 -12.85
N LEU A 149 -0.36 -17.75 -11.53
CA LEU A 149 -1.33 -16.91 -10.85
C LEU A 149 -0.64 -15.66 -10.32
N SER A 150 -0.92 -14.52 -10.91
CA SER A 150 -0.38 -13.23 -10.48
C SER A 150 -1.44 -12.47 -9.68
N MET A 151 -1.06 -11.90 -8.54
CA MET A 151 -1.95 -11.15 -7.67
C MET A 151 -1.35 -9.81 -7.33
N THR A 152 -2.19 -8.78 -7.25
CA THR A 152 -1.80 -7.45 -6.79
C THR A 152 -2.98 -6.74 -6.14
N GLY A 153 -2.69 -5.85 -5.18
CA GLY A 153 -3.67 -4.90 -4.65
C GLY A 153 -3.65 -3.56 -5.40
N THR A 154 -2.62 -3.34 -6.20
CA THR A 154 -2.35 -2.10 -6.93
C THR A 154 -1.77 -2.44 -8.31
N PRO A 155 -2.56 -2.25 -9.39
CA PRO A 155 -2.20 -2.72 -10.72
C PRO A 155 -1.30 -1.74 -11.50
N TRP A 156 -0.47 -0.97 -10.82
CA TRP A 156 0.49 -0.03 -11.40
C TRP A 156 1.74 0.08 -10.56
N ARG A 157 2.75 0.71 -11.13
CA ARG A 157 4.05 0.97 -10.51
C ARG A 157 4.30 2.47 -10.43
N SER A 158 5.05 2.89 -9.42
CA SER A 158 5.44 4.30 -9.24
C SER A 158 6.39 4.82 -10.32
N ASP A 159 7.13 3.92 -10.99
CA ASP A 159 8.07 4.23 -12.08
C ASP A 159 7.42 4.16 -13.47
N LEU A 160 6.11 3.93 -13.54
CA LEU A 160 5.32 3.76 -14.77
C LEU A 160 5.82 2.62 -15.69
N ALA A 161 6.76 1.80 -15.24
CA ALA A 161 7.19 0.63 -15.99
C ALA A 161 6.09 -0.44 -16.03
N PRO A 162 5.93 -1.17 -17.15
CA PRO A 162 4.94 -2.22 -17.23
C PRO A 162 5.22 -3.31 -16.18
N ILE A 163 4.15 -3.88 -15.66
CA ILE A 163 4.23 -5.02 -14.73
C ILE A 163 4.55 -6.27 -15.55
N THR A 164 5.51 -7.06 -15.09
CA THR A 164 5.92 -8.29 -15.75
C THR A 164 4.76 -9.29 -15.84
N LEU A 165 4.61 -9.91 -17.00
CA LEU A 165 3.53 -10.86 -17.33
C LEU A 165 2.11 -10.26 -17.38
N ALA A 166 1.96 -8.96 -17.27
CA ALA A 166 0.68 -8.30 -17.39
C ALA A 166 0.34 -8.02 -18.88
N ASN A 167 -0.94 -8.14 -19.21
CA ASN A 167 -1.46 -7.71 -20.50
C ASN A 167 -1.99 -6.28 -20.39
N TYR A 168 -1.77 -5.48 -21.42
CA TYR A 168 -2.23 -4.09 -21.49
C TYR A 168 -3.19 -3.91 -22.66
N ILE A 169 -4.26 -3.16 -22.45
CA ILE A 169 -5.27 -2.86 -23.46
C ILE A 169 -4.98 -1.46 -24.04
N ASP A 170 -4.82 -1.38 -25.35
CA ASP A 170 -4.74 -0.11 -26.07
C ASP A 170 -6.14 0.57 -26.17
N PRO A 171 -6.21 1.92 -26.26
CA PRO A 171 -5.11 2.88 -26.38
C PRO A 171 -4.50 3.34 -25.05
N ASP A 172 -5.17 3.13 -23.91
CA ASP A 172 -4.83 3.78 -22.64
C ASP A 172 -3.75 3.03 -21.85
N LYS A 173 -3.18 1.95 -22.40
CA LYS A 173 -2.23 1.06 -21.71
C LYS A 173 -2.71 0.63 -20.31
N THR A 174 -4.02 0.43 -20.18
CA THR A 174 -4.63 -0.05 -18.95
C THR A 174 -4.32 -1.53 -18.77
N ILE A 175 -3.93 -1.91 -17.56
CA ILE A 175 -3.66 -3.31 -17.26
C ILE A 175 -4.95 -4.14 -17.32
N HIS A 176 -4.90 -5.26 -18.03
CA HIS A 176 -6.00 -6.22 -18.06
C HIS A 176 -5.84 -7.22 -16.91
N CYS A 177 -6.83 -7.24 -16.02
CA CYS A 177 -6.93 -8.26 -14.98
C CYS A 177 -8.07 -9.24 -15.33
N ASP A 178 -7.80 -10.53 -15.22
CA ASP A 178 -8.80 -11.59 -15.48
C ASP A 178 -9.91 -11.60 -14.41
N TYR A 179 -9.58 -11.13 -13.21
CA TYR A 179 -10.53 -10.94 -12.12
C TYR A 179 -10.21 -9.68 -11.33
N VAL A 180 -11.25 -8.88 -11.05
CA VAL A 180 -11.13 -7.64 -10.27
C VAL A 180 -12.04 -7.71 -9.05
N TYR A 181 -11.46 -7.47 -7.88
CA TYR A 181 -12.18 -7.29 -6.62
C TYR A 181 -11.68 -6.01 -5.96
N GLY A 182 -12.32 -4.90 -6.34
CA GLY A 182 -11.96 -3.55 -5.93
C GLY A 182 -12.30 -3.24 -4.46
N ILE A 183 -11.91 -2.04 -4.03
CA ILE A 183 -12.21 -1.56 -2.68
C ILE A 183 -13.72 -1.39 -2.48
N ALA A 184 -14.45 -0.98 -3.51
CA ALA A 184 -15.90 -0.83 -3.50
C ALA A 184 -16.61 -2.16 -3.22
N ASP A 185 -16.23 -3.21 -3.95
CA ASP A 185 -16.78 -4.55 -3.75
C ASP A 185 -16.47 -5.07 -2.34
N ALA A 186 -15.22 -4.84 -1.88
CA ALA A 186 -14.79 -5.28 -0.56
C ALA A 186 -15.54 -4.57 0.59
N ILE A 187 -15.89 -3.31 0.41
CA ILE A 187 -16.72 -2.55 1.36
C ILE A 187 -18.16 -3.07 1.32
N LYS A 188 -18.75 -3.23 0.13
CA LYS A 188 -20.11 -3.75 -0.05
C LYS A 188 -20.29 -5.14 0.55
N ASP A 189 -19.29 -6.00 0.40
CA ASP A 189 -19.28 -7.35 0.94
C ASP A 189 -18.94 -7.39 2.45
N GLY A 190 -18.65 -6.26 3.08
CA GLY A 190 -18.23 -6.19 4.48
C GLY A 190 -16.90 -6.88 4.73
N VAL A 191 -15.97 -6.85 3.79
CA VAL A 191 -14.63 -7.43 3.88
C VAL A 191 -13.61 -6.42 4.35
N CYS A 192 -13.82 -5.14 4.02
CA CYS A 192 -12.99 -4.01 4.41
C CYS A 192 -13.79 -2.97 5.18
N ARG A 193 -13.09 -2.16 5.97
CA ARG A 193 -13.65 -0.98 6.61
C ARG A 193 -13.91 0.12 5.59
N LEU A 194 -14.83 1.02 5.92
CA LEU A 194 -15.08 2.26 5.19
C LEU A 194 -13.93 3.25 5.40
N PRO A 195 -13.20 3.63 4.36
CA PRO A 195 -12.15 4.62 4.49
C PRO A 195 -12.71 6.05 4.60
N GLU A 196 -12.18 6.81 5.53
CA GLU A 196 -12.28 8.26 5.59
C GLU A 196 -10.88 8.85 5.45
N VAL A 197 -10.66 9.62 4.39
CA VAL A 197 -9.41 10.36 4.19
C VAL A 197 -9.62 11.78 4.66
N VAL A 198 -8.88 12.20 5.67
CA VAL A 198 -8.95 13.54 6.25
C VAL A 198 -7.67 14.29 5.87
N LEU A 199 -7.79 15.30 5.03
CA LEU A 199 -6.68 16.15 4.62
C LEU A 199 -6.77 17.50 5.33
N ILE A 200 -5.72 17.81 6.08
CA ILE A 200 -5.62 19.04 6.88
C ILE A 200 -5.00 20.13 6.03
N ASP A 201 -5.70 21.24 5.93
CA ASP A 201 -5.28 22.46 5.24
C ASP A 201 -5.19 23.64 6.23
N ASN A 202 -4.59 24.74 5.81
CA ASN A 202 -4.54 25.99 6.58
C ASN A 202 -5.00 27.15 5.71
N ASP A 203 -5.91 27.97 6.21
CA ASP A 203 -6.53 29.06 5.46
C ASP A 203 -5.72 30.37 5.42
N LYS A 204 -4.64 30.45 6.18
CA LYS A 204 -3.74 31.61 6.18
C LYS A 204 -2.32 31.20 6.51
N LEU A 205 -1.62 30.75 5.51
CA LEU A 205 -0.21 30.37 5.58
C LEU A 205 0.64 31.56 5.09
N GLN A 206 1.53 32.04 5.91
CA GLN A 206 2.51 33.05 5.51
C GLN A 206 3.85 32.37 5.19
N VAL A 207 4.39 32.64 4.01
CA VAL A 207 5.72 32.20 3.60
C VAL A 207 6.48 33.47 3.21
N ASN A 208 7.55 33.81 3.94
CA ASN A 208 8.23 35.09 3.87
C ASN A 208 7.23 36.24 4.09
N GLU A 209 7.07 37.13 3.10
CA GLU A 209 6.14 38.29 3.16
C GLU A 209 4.77 37.99 2.52
N GLU A 210 4.61 36.86 1.82
CA GLU A 210 3.40 36.50 1.10
C GLU A 210 2.47 35.62 1.93
N THR A 211 1.16 35.76 1.70
CA THR A 211 0.13 35.01 2.39
C THR A 211 -0.66 34.15 1.40
N TYR A 212 -0.82 32.90 1.72
CA TYR A 212 -1.52 31.89 0.91
C TYR A 212 -2.77 31.38 1.63
N GLY A 213 -3.85 31.19 0.89
CA GLY A 213 -5.14 30.73 1.41
C GLY A 213 -5.27 29.20 1.55
N SER A 214 -4.23 28.44 1.17
CA SER A 214 -4.19 26.98 1.31
C SER A 214 -2.76 26.46 1.25
N LEU A 215 -2.52 25.29 1.81
CA LEU A 215 -1.24 24.56 1.67
C LEU A 215 -0.91 24.28 0.21
N LYS A 216 -1.92 23.84 -0.59
CA LYS A 216 -1.74 23.61 -2.02
C LYS A 216 -1.18 24.87 -2.73
N SER A 217 -1.81 26.03 -2.49
CA SER A 217 -1.36 27.28 -3.11
C SER A 217 0.06 27.67 -2.67
N ALA A 218 0.40 27.46 -1.40
CA ALA A 218 1.74 27.75 -0.90
C ALA A 218 2.79 26.83 -1.56
N PHE A 219 2.53 25.53 -1.69
CA PHE A 219 3.45 24.60 -2.37
C PHE A 219 3.61 24.87 -3.87
N GLU A 220 2.58 25.40 -4.53
CA GLU A 220 2.62 25.69 -5.96
C GLU A 220 3.28 27.04 -6.30
N HIS A 221 3.23 28.02 -5.38
CA HIS A 221 3.62 29.41 -5.68
C HIS A 221 4.69 29.97 -4.73
N SER A 222 5.25 29.16 -3.83
CA SER A 222 6.35 29.56 -2.95
C SER A 222 7.48 28.51 -2.93
N GLU A 223 8.54 28.80 -2.20
CA GLU A 223 9.65 27.87 -1.99
C GLU A 223 9.39 26.83 -0.89
N LEU A 224 8.21 26.87 -0.25
CA LEU A 224 7.84 25.94 0.84
C LEU A 224 7.82 24.49 0.33
N ARG A 225 8.58 23.65 0.99
CA ARG A 225 8.60 22.21 0.71
C ARG A 225 7.72 21.44 1.69
N TYR A 226 7.17 20.33 1.23
CA TYR A 226 6.37 19.45 2.09
C TYR A 226 7.18 18.91 3.29
N SER A 227 8.49 18.69 3.13
CA SER A 227 9.39 18.29 4.22
C SER A 227 9.47 19.32 5.34
N GLU A 228 9.41 20.63 5.01
CA GLU A 228 9.44 21.72 5.99
C GLU A 228 8.14 21.78 6.78
N LEU A 229 6.99 21.56 6.10
CA LEU A 229 5.71 21.45 6.79
C LEU A 229 5.68 20.25 7.75
N LEU A 230 6.21 19.09 7.36
CA LEU A 230 6.31 17.91 8.24
C LEU A 230 7.25 18.15 9.43
N ALA A 231 8.25 19.02 9.26
CA ALA A 231 9.17 19.41 10.33
C ALA A 231 8.59 20.51 11.24
N ASP A 232 7.54 21.20 10.82
CA ASP A 232 6.90 22.22 11.65
C ASP A 232 6.20 21.62 12.87
N GLU A 233 6.53 22.15 14.04
CA GLU A 233 6.08 21.58 15.30
C GLU A 233 4.60 21.84 15.55
N GLN A 234 4.09 22.99 15.17
CA GLN A 234 2.69 23.35 15.34
C GLN A 234 1.79 22.51 14.43
N ALA A 235 2.15 22.38 13.16
CA ALA A 235 1.45 21.55 12.20
C ALA A 235 1.42 20.08 12.65
N LEU A 236 2.59 19.57 13.04
CA LEU A 236 2.73 18.18 13.50
C LEU A 236 1.88 17.88 14.74
N ARG A 237 1.93 18.77 15.77
CA ARG A 237 1.10 18.63 16.98
C ARG A 237 -0.39 18.66 16.64
N TYR A 238 -0.81 19.56 15.76
CA TYR A 238 -2.21 19.65 15.36
C TYR A 238 -2.69 18.35 14.70
N LEU A 239 -1.94 17.83 13.73
CA LEU A 239 -2.29 16.60 13.03
C LEU A 239 -2.32 15.41 14.00
N LEU A 240 -1.31 15.26 14.85
CA LEU A 240 -1.25 14.17 15.83
C LEU A 240 -2.38 14.26 16.86
N THR A 241 -2.74 15.46 17.31
CA THR A 241 -3.89 15.68 18.21
C THR A 241 -5.19 15.22 17.56
N LYS A 242 -5.40 15.55 16.28
CA LYS A 242 -6.57 15.07 15.51
C LYS A 242 -6.59 13.56 15.38
N ALA A 243 -5.43 12.96 15.07
CA ALA A 243 -5.32 11.52 14.96
C ALA A 243 -5.59 10.81 16.30
N VAL A 244 -5.08 11.34 17.41
CA VAL A 244 -5.35 10.84 18.76
C VAL A 244 -6.83 10.93 19.12
N HIS A 245 -7.46 12.08 18.86
CA HIS A 245 -8.89 12.24 19.10
C HIS A 245 -9.73 11.22 18.32
N GLN A 246 -9.36 10.99 17.06
CA GLN A 246 -10.03 10.00 16.21
C GLN A 246 -9.83 8.57 16.71
N LEU A 247 -8.62 8.24 17.21
CA LEU A 247 -8.35 6.94 17.80
C LEU A 247 -9.12 6.75 19.11
N GLN A 248 -9.20 7.78 19.96
CA GLN A 248 -9.99 7.73 21.18
C GLN A 248 -11.47 7.45 20.88
N ALA A 249 -12.05 8.14 19.89
CA ALA A 249 -13.42 7.86 19.46
C ALA A 249 -13.58 6.40 18.99
N ALA A 250 -12.62 5.89 18.21
CA ALA A 250 -12.63 4.49 17.76
C ALA A 250 -12.52 3.49 18.93
N ARG A 251 -11.78 3.83 20.00
CA ARG A 251 -11.58 2.97 21.18
C ARG A 251 -12.81 2.86 22.08
N HIS A 252 -13.78 3.77 21.97
CA HIS A 252 -15.07 3.60 22.65
C HIS A 252 -15.84 2.37 22.16
N GLU A 253 -15.69 2.03 20.89
CA GLU A 253 -16.37 0.88 20.26
C GLU A 253 -15.46 -0.36 20.18
N GLN A 254 -14.17 -0.14 19.97
CA GLN A 254 -13.13 -1.17 19.90
C GLN A 254 -12.00 -0.80 20.87
N PRO A 255 -12.03 -1.26 22.13
CA PRO A 255 -11.07 -0.86 23.17
C PRO A 255 -9.60 -1.11 22.82
N ASP A 256 -9.32 -2.12 22.01
CA ASP A 256 -7.99 -2.46 21.50
C ASP A 256 -7.61 -1.74 20.21
N ALA A 257 -8.47 -0.85 19.66
CA ALA A 257 -8.16 -0.11 18.45
C ALA A 257 -6.81 0.61 18.55
N ALA A 258 -6.05 0.61 17.46
CA ALA A 258 -4.71 1.18 17.40
C ALA A 258 -4.52 2.13 16.21
N GLY A 259 -3.52 3.00 16.37
CA GLY A 259 -3.08 3.92 15.34
C GLY A 259 -1.70 3.58 14.79
N LEU A 260 -1.51 3.91 13.52
CA LEU A 260 -0.26 3.85 12.80
C LEU A 260 0.20 5.27 12.47
N VAL A 261 1.46 5.59 12.72
CA VAL A 261 2.09 6.78 12.11
C VAL A 261 3.15 6.31 11.13
N VAL A 262 3.05 6.77 9.89
CA VAL A 262 4.08 6.54 8.87
C VAL A 262 4.95 7.80 8.79
N ALA A 263 6.14 7.73 9.38
CA ALA A 263 7.06 8.85 9.47
C ALA A 263 8.01 8.94 8.26
N SER A 264 8.50 10.14 7.97
CA SER A 264 9.40 10.43 6.86
C SER A 264 10.83 9.91 7.09
N SER A 265 11.29 9.93 8.35
CA SER A 265 12.64 9.54 8.74
C SER A 265 12.67 8.97 10.16
N VAL A 266 13.80 8.35 10.53
CA VAL A 266 14.02 7.86 11.91
C VAL A 266 14.06 9.02 12.92
N HIS A 267 14.59 10.18 12.50
CA HIS A 267 14.59 11.39 13.33
C HIS A 267 13.16 11.85 13.64
N GLU A 268 12.35 12.02 12.60
CA GLU A 268 10.94 12.41 12.76
C GLU A 268 10.13 11.35 13.53
N ALA A 269 10.40 10.08 13.33
CA ALA A 269 9.74 9.02 14.09
C ALA A 269 9.99 9.13 15.60
N ARG A 270 11.21 9.47 16.03
CA ARG A 270 11.54 9.72 17.44
C ARG A 270 10.82 10.94 18.00
N ARG A 271 10.77 12.02 17.21
CA ARG A 271 10.07 13.25 17.57
C ARG A 271 8.57 13.01 17.72
N ILE A 272 7.95 12.33 16.75
CA ILE A 272 6.53 11.94 16.78
C ILE A 272 6.24 11.05 18.01
N LYS A 273 7.09 10.06 18.28
CA LYS A 273 6.96 9.21 19.47
C LYS A 273 6.99 10.04 20.75
N HIS A 274 7.91 11.01 20.86
CA HIS A 274 8.01 11.91 22.00
C HIS A 274 6.72 12.73 22.20
N ILE A 275 6.19 13.35 21.14
CA ILE A 275 4.94 14.12 21.20
C ILE A 275 3.78 13.22 21.66
N LEU A 276 3.62 12.03 21.05
CA LEU A 276 2.56 11.10 21.42
C LEU A 276 2.64 10.66 22.86
N GLN A 277 3.84 10.33 23.37
CA GLN A 277 4.04 9.85 24.74
C GLN A 277 3.98 10.96 25.79
N SER A 278 4.75 12.02 25.57
CA SER A 278 4.98 13.03 26.62
C SER A 278 3.94 14.14 26.64
N GLU A 279 3.38 14.51 25.48
CA GLU A 279 2.41 15.60 25.38
C GLU A 279 0.97 15.12 25.26
N LEU A 280 0.75 14.02 24.50
CA LEU A 280 -0.59 13.50 24.24
C LEU A 280 -0.96 12.27 25.08
N ASN A 281 -0.08 11.83 26.01
CA ASN A 281 -0.29 10.70 26.92
C ASN A 281 -0.71 9.41 26.21
N GLN A 282 -0.09 9.09 25.05
CA GLN A 282 -0.38 7.90 24.29
C GLN A 282 0.70 6.84 24.45
N SER A 283 0.33 5.60 24.75
CA SER A 283 1.28 4.49 24.72
C SER A 283 1.74 4.25 23.28
N THR A 284 3.06 4.29 23.04
CA THR A 284 3.63 4.31 21.69
C THR A 284 4.89 3.46 21.58
N VAL A 285 4.95 2.62 20.55
CA VAL A 285 6.17 1.92 20.15
C VAL A 285 6.65 2.45 18.80
N MET A 286 7.95 2.25 18.52
CA MET A 286 8.54 2.65 17.25
C MET A 286 9.23 1.46 16.59
N VAL A 287 9.13 1.36 15.27
CA VAL A 287 9.80 0.36 14.46
C VAL A 287 10.48 1.00 13.27
N THR A 288 11.73 0.66 13.06
CA THR A 288 12.54 1.16 11.96
C THR A 288 13.34 0.03 11.33
N TYR A 289 13.70 0.20 10.06
CA TYR A 289 14.55 -0.75 9.35
C TYR A 289 15.96 -0.92 9.95
N ARG A 290 16.38 -0.01 10.85
CA ARG A 290 17.69 -0.03 11.51
C ARG A 290 17.73 -0.93 12.76
N GLU A 291 16.57 -1.35 13.27
CA GLU A 291 16.49 -2.10 14.52
C GLU A 291 16.25 -3.60 14.27
N PRO A 292 17.17 -4.50 14.67
CA PRO A 292 17.00 -5.94 14.48
C PRO A 292 15.76 -6.53 15.16
N SER A 293 15.30 -5.89 16.23
CA SER A 293 14.14 -6.32 17.04
C SER A 293 12.78 -5.86 16.46
N SER A 294 12.77 -5.10 15.36
CA SER A 294 11.54 -4.51 14.81
C SER A 294 10.43 -5.55 14.55
N GLN A 295 10.76 -6.74 14.10
CA GLN A 295 9.78 -7.80 13.89
C GLN A 295 9.14 -8.26 15.19
N ALA A 296 9.91 -8.42 16.26
CA ALA A 296 9.38 -8.80 17.56
C ALA A 296 8.50 -7.68 18.17
N VAL A 297 8.86 -6.41 17.97
CA VAL A 297 8.05 -5.26 18.36
C VAL A 297 6.70 -5.26 17.63
N ILE A 298 6.68 -5.53 16.33
CA ILE A 298 5.46 -5.62 15.52
C ILE A 298 4.57 -6.76 16.03
N GLU A 299 5.13 -7.95 16.28
CA GLU A 299 4.36 -9.10 16.78
C GLU A 299 3.78 -8.82 18.17
N ASN A 300 4.55 -8.22 19.09
CA ASN A 300 4.05 -7.80 20.40
C ASN A 300 2.96 -6.73 20.28
N PHE A 301 3.16 -5.74 19.39
CA PHE A 301 2.17 -4.70 19.16
C PHE A 301 0.85 -5.25 18.62
N ARG A 302 0.89 -6.30 17.83
CA ARG A 302 -0.30 -6.94 17.23
C ARG A 302 -1.33 -7.40 18.26
N THR A 303 -0.86 -7.84 19.45
CA THR A 303 -1.69 -8.42 20.52
C THR A 303 -1.72 -7.58 21.79
N SER A 304 -0.97 -6.47 21.86
CA SER A 304 -0.89 -5.60 23.03
C SER A 304 -1.98 -4.52 23.02
N ASP A 305 -2.13 -3.83 24.17
CA ASP A 305 -3.02 -2.67 24.33
C ASP A 305 -2.35 -1.35 23.92
N THR A 306 -1.11 -1.38 23.43
CA THR A 306 -0.37 -0.20 23.00
C THR A 306 -1.14 0.53 21.91
N GLN A 307 -1.33 1.83 22.09
CA GLN A 307 -2.21 2.64 21.23
C GLN A 307 -1.60 2.95 19.86
N TRP A 308 -0.30 3.25 19.81
CA TRP A 308 0.33 3.72 18.58
C TRP A 308 1.58 2.94 18.22
N ILE A 309 1.74 2.70 16.91
CA ILE A 309 2.99 2.27 16.32
C ILE A 309 3.47 3.34 15.34
N VAL A 310 4.68 3.87 15.56
CA VAL A 310 5.36 4.80 14.66
C VAL A 310 6.33 4.00 13.81
N SER A 311 6.19 4.08 12.50
CA SER A 311 6.97 3.28 11.56
C SER A 311 7.68 4.12 10.51
N VAL A 312 8.91 3.74 10.19
CA VAL A 312 9.64 4.23 9.02
C VAL A 312 9.83 3.06 8.06
N SER A 313 9.10 3.08 6.96
CA SER A 313 9.18 2.09 5.84
C SER A 313 8.92 0.61 6.21
N MET A 314 8.61 0.27 7.47
CA MET A 314 8.49 -1.13 7.93
C MET A 314 7.07 -1.68 7.93
N VAL A 315 6.05 -0.83 8.01
CA VAL A 315 4.63 -1.25 8.12
C VAL A 315 3.85 -1.00 6.83
N SER A 316 4.53 -0.54 5.78
CA SER A 316 3.93 -0.34 4.45
C SER A 316 3.57 -1.66 3.76
N GLU A 317 4.33 -2.73 4.00
CA GLU A 317 4.10 -4.05 3.40
C GLU A 317 4.31 -5.20 4.39
N GLY A 318 3.58 -6.28 4.19
CA GLY A 318 3.82 -7.56 4.87
C GLY A 318 3.37 -7.67 6.33
N THR A 319 2.87 -6.61 6.96
CA THR A 319 2.39 -6.66 8.34
C THR A 319 0.87 -6.76 8.40
N ASP A 320 0.36 -7.73 9.17
CA ASP A 320 -1.07 -7.89 9.42
C ASP A 320 -1.40 -7.51 10.86
N ILE A 321 -1.91 -6.30 11.07
CA ILE A 321 -2.32 -5.78 12.38
C ILE A 321 -3.80 -5.35 12.28
N PRO A 322 -4.77 -6.26 12.46
CA PRO A 322 -6.19 -5.98 12.19
C PRO A 322 -6.81 -4.90 13.08
N ARG A 323 -6.23 -4.64 14.25
CA ARG A 323 -6.70 -3.61 15.18
C ARG A 323 -6.35 -2.17 14.79
N LEU A 324 -5.53 -1.96 13.74
CA LEU A 324 -5.26 -0.62 13.21
C LEU A 324 -6.53 0.00 12.62
N ARG A 325 -6.89 1.20 13.06
CA ARG A 325 -8.06 1.96 12.58
C ARG A 325 -7.73 3.37 12.12
N VAL A 326 -6.69 3.98 12.66
CA VAL A 326 -6.27 5.35 12.32
C VAL A 326 -4.86 5.32 11.79
N CYS A 327 -4.62 6.03 10.69
CA CYS A 327 -3.28 6.23 10.13
C CYS A 327 -2.98 7.72 10.01
N ALA A 328 -1.91 8.20 10.63
CA ALA A 328 -1.31 9.49 10.35
C ALA A 328 -0.21 9.31 9.29
N HIS A 329 -0.46 9.77 8.07
CA HIS A 329 0.46 9.65 6.94
C HIS A 329 1.37 10.89 6.88
N LEU A 330 2.59 10.75 7.39
CA LEU A 330 3.62 11.80 7.50
C LEU A 330 4.89 11.40 6.73
N SER A 331 4.73 10.68 5.61
CA SER A 331 5.83 10.25 4.74
C SER A 331 6.09 11.24 3.63
N LEU A 332 7.35 11.35 3.21
CA LEU A 332 7.72 12.06 1.99
C LEU A 332 7.41 11.27 0.71
N VAL A 333 7.12 9.98 0.82
CA VAL A 333 6.72 9.15 -0.33
C VAL A 333 5.27 9.47 -0.67
N ARG A 334 5.07 10.19 -1.77
CA ARG A 334 3.78 10.69 -2.26
C ARG A 334 3.44 10.05 -3.60
N THR A 335 3.46 8.72 -3.65
CA THR A 335 2.98 7.94 -4.80
C THR A 335 1.62 7.34 -4.46
N GLU A 336 0.75 7.20 -5.45
CA GLU A 336 -0.57 6.60 -5.25
C GLU A 336 -0.46 5.16 -4.76
N LEU A 337 0.51 4.42 -5.27
CA LEU A 337 0.83 3.07 -4.81
C LEU A 337 1.03 3.05 -3.28
N PHE A 338 1.94 3.87 -2.78
CA PHE A 338 2.25 3.93 -1.35
C PHE A 338 1.06 4.40 -0.51
N PHE A 339 0.32 5.42 -0.99
CA PHE A 339 -0.90 5.90 -0.35
C PHE A 339 -1.94 4.78 -0.17
N ARG A 340 -2.22 4.00 -1.23
CA ARG A 340 -3.17 2.87 -1.19
C ARG A 340 -2.66 1.71 -0.32
N GLN A 341 -1.37 1.43 -0.33
CA GLN A 341 -0.76 0.42 0.54
C GLN A 341 -0.91 0.79 2.02
N VAL A 342 -0.61 2.05 2.38
CA VAL A 342 -0.75 2.56 3.75
C VAL A 342 -2.22 2.56 4.18
N LEU A 343 -3.13 3.04 3.32
CA LEU A 343 -4.57 3.00 3.57
C LEU A 343 -5.04 1.56 3.81
N GLY A 344 -4.60 0.61 3.00
CA GLY A 344 -4.93 -0.81 3.12
C GLY A 344 -4.58 -1.43 4.49
N ARG A 345 -3.68 -0.80 5.28
CA ARG A 345 -3.34 -1.27 6.63
C ARG A 345 -4.45 -1.04 7.64
N VAL A 346 -5.21 0.02 7.49
CA VAL A 346 -6.31 0.37 8.41
C VAL A 346 -7.68 -0.16 7.95
N LEU A 347 -7.78 -0.64 6.72
CA LEU A 347 -9.04 -1.14 6.16
C LEU A 347 -9.43 -2.55 6.61
N ARG A 348 -8.57 -3.26 7.32
CA ARG A 348 -8.84 -4.64 7.74
C ARG A 348 -9.93 -4.72 8.77
N LEU A 349 -10.95 -5.54 8.51
CA LEU A 349 -12.05 -5.77 9.44
C LEU A 349 -11.68 -6.73 10.56
N MET A 350 -12.18 -6.42 11.76
CA MET A 350 -12.24 -7.38 12.86
C MET A 350 -13.69 -7.85 13.03
N PRO A 351 -13.93 -9.16 13.21
CA PRO A 351 -15.28 -9.68 13.44
C PRO A 351 -15.93 -9.09 14.69
N GLY A 352 -17.24 -8.78 14.62
CA GLY A 352 -18.02 -8.36 15.77
C GLY A 352 -18.00 -6.86 16.08
N ILE A 353 -17.40 -6.03 15.25
CA ILE A 353 -17.38 -4.57 15.44
C ILE A 353 -18.42 -3.92 14.54
N ALA A 354 -19.36 -3.15 15.13
CA ALA A 354 -20.47 -2.52 14.41
C ALA A 354 -20.02 -1.35 13.53
N ASN A 355 -19.09 -0.51 14.01
CA ASN A 355 -18.57 0.62 13.24
C ASN A 355 -17.35 0.20 12.42
N ASN A 356 -17.50 0.24 11.13
CA ASN A 356 -16.50 -0.22 10.17
C ASN A 356 -15.67 0.91 9.55
N LYS A 357 -15.55 2.06 10.20
CA LYS A 357 -14.75 3.18 9.70
C LYS A 357 -13.27 3.03 10.02
N ALA A 358 -12.43 3.49 9.08
CA ALA A 358 -11.00 3.64 9.25
C ALA A 358 -10.55 5.00 8.70
N TRP A 359 -9.57 5.62 9.33
CA TRP A 359 -9.17 6.99 9.01
C TRP A 359 -7.71 7.04 8.55
N LEU A 360 -7.49 7.76 7.44
CA LEU A 360 -6.17 8.20 7.03
C LEU A 360 -6.12 9.72 7.12
N ILE A 361 -5.20 10.25 7.92
CA ILE A 361 -5.06 11.68 8.20
C ILE A 361 -3.71 12.14 7.68
N SER A 362 -3.69 13.22 6.89
CA SER A 362 -2.48 13.82 6.32
C SER A 362 -2.69 15.31 6.07
N PHE A 363 -1.67 16.00 5.54
CA PHE A 363 -1.81 17.37 5.06
C PHE A 363 -2.34 17.41 3.63
N ALA A 364 -3.05 18.50 3.28
CA ALA A 364 -3.66 18.72 1.97
C ALA A 364 -2.59 19.14 0.92
N GLU A 365 -1.72 18.19 0.59
CA GLU A 365 -0.78 18.32 -0.51
C GLU A 365 -1.43 17.85 -1.82
N LYS A 366 -1.05 18.45 -2.95
CA LYS A 366 -1.69 18.25 -4.27
C LYS A 366 -1.86 16.77 -4.65
N SER A 367 -0.78 15.99 -4.58
CA SER A 367 -0.82 14.59 -4.96
C SER A 367 -1.75 13.77 -4.05
N LEU A 368 -1.74 14.05 -2.74
CA LEU A 368 -2.60 13.36 -1.77
C LEU A 368 -4.08 13.72 -1.97
N LEU A 369 -4.37 14.97 -2.36
CA LEU A 369 -5.72 15.40 -2.75
C LEU A 369 -6.21 14.64 -3.98
N GLU A 370 -5.37 14.54 -5.02
CA GLU A 370 -5.70 13.80 -6.23
C GLU A 370 -5.91 12.30 -5.96
N PHE A 371 -5.11 11.70 -5.07
CA PHE A 371 -5.27 10.28 -4.71
C PHE A 371 -6.55 10.04 -3.93
N ALA A 372 -6.91 10.94 -3.02
CA ALA A 372 -8.16 10.86 -2.28
C ALA A 372 -9.38 10.99 -3.22
N GLN A 373 -9.32 11.90 -4.20
CA GLN A 373 -10.37 12.05 -5.22
C GLN A 373 -10.48 10.82 -6.11
N ARG A 374 -9.35 10.26 -6.58
CA ARG A 374 -9.35 9.03 -7.39
C ARG A 374 -9.86 7.82 -6.60
N LEU A 375 -9.58 7.76 -5.31
CA LEU A 375 -10.11 6.71 -4.45
C LEU A 375 -11.66 6.75 -4.41
N GLN A 376 -12.26 7.94 -4.44
CA GLN A 376 -13.71 8.10 -4.52
C GLN A 376 -14.29 7.64 -5.87
N GLN A 377 -13.56 7.88 -6.98
CA GLN A 377 -14.00 7.48 -8.32
C GLN A 377 -13.98 5.96 -8.53
N ASP A 378 -13.14 5.24 -7.80
CA ASP A 378 -13.10 3.77 -7.83
C ASP A 378 -14.31 3.11 -7.15
N ILE A 379 -15.25 3.90 -6.61
CA ILE A 379 -16.40 3.44 -5.85
C ILE A 379 -17.67 3.85 -6.57
N PRO A 380 -18.70 2.98 -6.70
CA PRO A 380 -19.95 3.31 -7.34
C PRO A 380 -20.61 4.55 -6.75
N GLU A 381 -21.15 5.42 -7.60
CA GLU A 381 -21.80 6.69 -7.21
C GLU A 381 -22.89 6.55 -6.14
N GLU A 382 -23.52 5.40 -6.06
CA GLU A 382 -24.56 5.09 -5.07
C GLU A 382 -24.05 5.10 -3.61
N ILE A 383 -22.73 5.06 -3.41
CA ILE A 383 -22.08 4.97 -2.09
C ILE A 383 -21.36 6.27 -1.72
N ILE A 384 -21.38 7.29 -2.58
CA ILE A 384 -20.67 8.55 -2.34
C ILE A 384 -21.61 9.60 -1.74
N ARG A 385 -21.42 9.97 -0.49
CA ARG A 385 -21.99 11.19 0.09
C ARG A 385 -20.88 12.16 0.44
N PHE A 386 -20.98 13.38 -0.09
CA PHE A 386 -20.10 14.49 0.26
C PHE A 386 -20.62 15.19 1.52
N GLU A 387 -19.97 15.07 2.64
CA GLU A 387 -20.11 16.05 3.72
C GLU A 387 -19.08 17.16 3.53
N LYS A 388 -19.47 18.18 2.80
CA LYS A 388 -18.74 19.43 2.78
C LYS A 388 -19.10 20.17 4.07
N ILE A 389 -18.19 20.25 5.01
CA ILE A 389 -18.35 21.19 6.12
C ILE A 389 -18.07 22.57 5.52
N GLU A 390 -19.13 23.26 5.13
CA GLU A 390 -19.05 24.63 4.67
C GLU A 390 -18.71 25.55 5.85
N SER A 391 -17.56 26.23 5.74
CA SER A 391 -17.38 27.48 6.47
C SER A 391 -18.20 28.54 5.76
N PRO A 392 -18.87 29.48 6.47
CA PRO A 392 -19.72 30.46 5.83
C PRO A 392 -18.90 31.42 4.98
N GLU A 393 -19.36 31.60 3.75
CA GLU A 393 -19.11 32.67 2.81
C GLU A 393 -17.73 32.78 2.15
N ASN A 394 -17.61 32.30 0.93
CA ASN A 394 -17.39 33.02 -0.33
C ASN A 394 -17.16 32.03 -1.47
N SER A 395 -18.18 31.78 -2.24
CA SER A 395 -18.14 30.96 -3.46
C SER A 395 -17.94 31.90 -4.67
N GLU A 396 -16.83 31.73 -5.39
CA GLU A 396 -16.76 32.10 -6.81
C GLU A 396 -16.73 30.85 -7.69
N PRO A 397 -17.37 30.85 -8.85
CA PRO A 397 -17.55 29.66 -9.68
C PRO A 397 -16.28 29.34 -10.47
N PHE A 398 -15.86 28.09 -10.41
CA PHE A 398 -14.73 27.57 -11.18
C PHE A 398 -15.12 27.42 -12.65
N MET A 399 -14.52 28.23 -13.50
CA MET A 399 -14.59 28.07 -14.97
C MET A 399 -13.71 26.89 -15.40
N LYS A 400 -14.25 26.04 -16.28
CA LYS A 400 -13.51 25.01 -17.00
C LYS A 400 -12.51 25.67 -17.93
N GLY A 401 -11.23 25.48 -17.68
CA GLY A 401 -10.15 25.80 -18.61
C GLY A 401 -9.54 24.52 -19.15
N GLU A 402 -9.67 24.34 -20.45
CA GLU A 402 -8.89 23.37 -21.20
C GLU A 402 -7.41 23.77 -21.15
N SER A 403 -6.53 22.85 -20.76
CA SER A 403 -5.10 23.09 -20.84
C SER A 403 -4.43 22.02 -21.69
N ASP A 404 -3.91 22.48 -22.83
CA ASP A 404 -2.99 21.78 -23.74
C ASP A 404 -1.75 21.29 -22.98
N PHE A 405 -1.47 20.01 -23.11
CA PHE A 405 -0.21 19.41 -22.64
C PHE A 405 0.88 19.64 -23.69
N ASN A 406 1.83 20.50 -23.36
CA ASN A 406 3.06 20.66 -24.12
C ASN A 406 4.13 19.69 -23.60
N VAL A 407 4.55 18.78 -24.48
CA VAL A 407 5.61 17.79 -24.22
C VAL A 407 6.97 18.49 -24.31
N GLY A 408 7.69 18.60 -23.23
CA GLY A 408 9.02 19.21 -23.19
C GLY A 408 9.95 18.55 -22.18
N GLN A 409 10.94 17.85 -22.73
CA GLN A 409 12.24 17.48 -22.16
C GLN A 409 12.29 16.48 -20.98
N HIS A 410 12.70 15.25 -21.32
CA HIS A 410 13.07 14.18 -20.41
C HIS A 410 14.37 14.51 -19.62
N PRO A 411 14.38 14.41 -18.29
CA PRO A 411 15.63 14.28 -17.55
C PRO A 411 16.17 12.85 -17.71
N LYS A 412 17.47 12.74 -17.92
CA LYS A 412 18.21 11.47 -18.03
C LYS A 412 18.00 10.64 -16.76
N ILE A 413 17.38 9.46 -16.94
CA ILE A 413 17.18 8.48 -15.89
C ILE A 413 18.47 7.69 -15.72
N HIS A 414 19.09 7.78 -14.55
CA HIS A 414 20.10 6.80 -14.12
C HIS A 414 19.37 5.51 -13.68
N PRO A 415 19.90 4.32 -14.02
CA PRO A 415 19.28 3.06 -13.64
C PRO A 415 19.39 2.88 -12.12
N LEU A 416 18.29 3.00 -11.42
CA LEU A 416 18.16 2.58 -10.03
C LEU A 416 18.07 1.06 -9.99
N GLY A 417 19.23 0.43 -9.87
CA GLY A 417 19.35 -0.94 -9.42
C GLY A 417 19.10 -1.00 -7.91
N GLU A 418 18.35 -2.04 -7.55
CA GLU A 418 18.40 -2.69 -6.26
C GLU A 418 17.79 -2.00 -5.04
N SER A 419 16.82 -2.70 -4.49
CA SER A 419 16.24 -2.60 -3.15
C SER A 419 15.57 -1.28 -2.82
N TRP A 420 14.49 -1.40 -2.09
CA TRP A 420 13.94 -0.36 -1.24
C TRP A 420 14.98 0.07 -0.18
N HIS A 421 16.11 0.58 -0.65
CA HIS A 421 16.90 1.44 0.18
C HIS A 421 16.11 2.74 0.26
N CYS A 422 15.63 3.02 1.44
CA CYS A 422 15.39 4.38 1.89
C CYS A 422 16.36 5.28 1.15
N TYR A 423 15.86 6.38 0.64
CA TYR A 423 16.74 7.48 0.25
C TYR A 423 17.83 7.53 1.30
N SER A 424 19.02 7.03 0.95
CA SER A 424 20.18 7.17 1.80
C SER A 424 20.35 8.67 1.98
N GLU A 425 20.57 9.09 3.20
CA GLU A 425 21.09 10.41 3.54
C GLU A 425 22.45 10.59 2.85
N SER A 426 22.45 10.88 1.57
CA SER A 426 23.61 11.32 0.79
C SER A 426 23.22 12.43 -0.17
N THR A 427 22.29 13.26 0.21
CA THR A 427 22.39 14.68 -0.02
C THR A 427 22.78 15.30 1.32
N GLN A 428 24.06 15.44 1.55
CA GLN A 428 24.55 16.65 2.18
C GLN A 428 23.94 17.79 1.34
N ASP A 429 22.71 18.16 1.66
CA ASP A 429 22.23 19.49 1.37
C ASP A 429 23.23 20.39 2.09
N THR A 430 24.15 20.93 1.32
CA THR A 430 24.83 22.15 1.69
C THR A 430 23.73 23.11 2.09
N VAL A 431 23.59 23.29 3.39
CA VAL A 431 22.70 24.26 4.01
C VAL A 431 23.16 25.61 3.50
N ALA A 432 22.57 26.07 2.40
CA ALA A 432 22.52 27.47 2.07
C ALA A 432 21.59 28.09 3.13
N ASN A 433 22.21 28.78 4.08
CA ASN A 433 21.60 29.50 5.19
C ASN A 433 20.75 30.67 4.68
N SER A 434 19.54 30.38 4.21
CA SER A 434 18.41 31.31 4.33
C SER A 434 17.27 30.46 4.90
N ALA A 435 17.10 30.51 6.22
CA ALA A 435 15.97 29.83 6.86
C ALA A 435 14.68 30.39 6.25
N LEU A 436 13.98 29.58 5.48
CA LEU A 436 12.67 29.93 4.97
C LEU A 436 11.75 30.20 6.16
N LEU A 437 11.29 31.43 6.29
CA LEU A 437 10.39 31.83 7.36
C LEU A 437 8.96 31.55 6.89
N PHE A 438 8.34 30.49 7.44
CA PHE A 438 6.92 30.29 7.25
C PHE A 438 6.20 30.20 8.60
N SER A 439 4.93 30.56 8.61
CA SER A 439 4.08 30.45 9.79
C SER A 439 2.63 30.17 9.43
N LEU A 440 2.01 29.29 10.18
CA LEU A 440 0.60 28.93 10.07
C LEU A 440 -0.21 29.89 10.95
N LYS A 441 -0.70 31.00 10.37
CA LYS A 441 -1.39 32.08 11.09
C LYS A 441 -2.91 31.92 11.11
N GLY A 442 -3.44 31.11 10.23
CA GLY A 442 -4.88 30.91 10.07
C GLY A 442 -5.43 29.77 10.88
N SER A 443 -6.68 29.43 10.58
CA SER A 443 -7.34 28.25 11.12
C SER A 443 -7.02 27.03 10.28
N TYR A 444 -6.87 25.89 10.95
CA TYR A 444 -6.78 24.61 10.25
C TYR A 444 -8.15 24.20 9.77
N ARG A 445 -8.25 23.84 8.48
CA ARG A 445 -9.44 23.30 7.83
C ARG A 445 -9.22 21.82 7.56
N GLN A 446 -10.31 21.06 7.51
CA GLN A 446 -10.25 19.64 7.20
C GLN A 446 -11.10 19.39 5.95
N GLN A 447 -10.53 18.73 4.97
CA GLN A 447 -11.24 18.18 3.83
C GLN A 447 -11.43 16.69 4.09
N VAL A 448 -12.68 16.27 4.26
CA VAL A 448 -13.02 14.87 4.56
C VAL A 448 -13.55 14.22 3.28
N PHE A 449 -12.89 13.19 2.85
CA PHE A 449 -13.30 12.32 1.75
C PHE A 449 -13.87 11.05 2.36
N SER A 450 -15.18 11.04 2.56
CA SER A 450 -15.91 9.87 3.06
C SER A 450 -16.47 9.09 1.91
N ILE A 451 -16.44 7.77 2.04
CA ILE A 451 -16.93 6.83 1.08
C ILE A 451 -18.00 6.04 1.79
N PHE A 452 -19.24 6.24 1.41
CA PHE A 452 -20.39 5.55 1.97
C PHE A 452 -21.12 4.74 0.90
#